data_865cc203098aa2c6623be2c44cc4db19
#
_entry.id   865cc203098aa2c6623be2c44cc4db19
#
_cell.length_a   1.000
_cell.length_b   1.000
_cell.length_c   1.000
_cell.angle_alpha   90.00
_cell.angle_beta   90.00
_cell.angle_gamma   90.00
#
_symmetry.space_group_name_H-M   'P 1'
#
loop_
_entity.id
_entity.type
_entity.pdbx_description
1 polymer ?
#
loop_
_entity_poly.entity_id
_entity_poly.type
_entity_poly.pdbx_seq_one_letter_code
_entity_poly.pdbx_strand_id
1 'polypeptide(L)' 'MKKSFFFCYNKHVSEFLSSKYIPFITVAKDVKTGKIFSLYQIDEHLQAALDEYKNR' A
#
# COMPACT_ATOMS: atom_id res chain seq x y z
N MET A 1 -1.85 -15.20 15.31
CA MET A 1 -1.86 -14.81 13.90
C MET A 1 -0.95 -13.61 13.69
N LYS A 2 -0.11 -13.70 12.68
CA LYS A 2 0.77 -12.58 12.35
C LYS A 2 0.05 -11.62 11.43
N LYS A 3 0.08 -10.36 11.78
CA LYS A 3 -0.39 -9.31 10.90
C LYS A 3 0.80 -8.79 10.11
N SER A 4 0.64 -8.74 8.80
CA SER A 4 1.67 -8.21 7.93
C SER A 4 1.23 -6.89 7.36
N PHE A 5 2.19 -6.00 7.16
CA PHE A 5 1.90 -4.66 6.65
C PHE A 5 2.71 -4.39 5.40
N PHE A 6 2.12 -3.64 4.51
CA PHE A 6 2.74 -3.22 3.28
C PHE A 6 3.02 -1.72 3.34
N PHE A 7 4.28 -1.37 3.15
CA PHE A 7 4.72 0.04 3.15
C PHE A 7 4.83 0.49 1.70
N CYS A 8 3.91 1.34 1.27
CA CYS A 8 3.87 1.78 -0.11
C CYS A 8 4.50 3.16 -0.25
N TYR A 9 5.70 3.20 -0.84
CA TYR A 9 6.41 4.44 -1.10
C TYR A 9 6.14 4.97 -2.51
N ASN A 10 5.51 4.17 -3.36
CA ASN A 10 5.26 4.53 -4.75
C ASN A 10 3.89 5.19 -4.86
N LYS A 11 3.89 6.45 -5.29
CA LYS A 11 2.66 7.22 -5.41
C LYS A 11 1.69 6.58 -6.41
N HIS A 12 2.20 6.06 -7.52
CA HIS A 12 1.34 5.45 -8.54
C HIS A 12 0.64 4.21 -8.01
N VAL A 13 1.37 3.40 -7.24
CA VAL A 13 0.76 2.22 -6.62
C VAL A 13 -0.29 2.65 -5.60
N SER A 14 0.02 3.66 -4.81
CA SER A 14 -0.90 4.16 -3.81
C SER A 14 -2.19 4.68 -4.46
N GLU A 15 -2.06 5.41 -5.56
CA GLU A 15 -3.23 5.91 -6.29
C GLU A 15 -4.05 4.76 -6.88
N PHE A 16 -3.37 3.74 -7.39
CA PHE A 16 -4.05 2.57 -7.93
C PHE A 16 -4.86 1.86 -6.83
N LEU A 17 -4.23 1.66 -5.67
CA LEU A 17 -4.91 1.01 -4.56
C LEU A 17 -6.13 1.83 -4.10
N SER A 18 -5.99 3.15 -4.10
CA SER A 18 -7.10 4.02 -3.75
C SER A 18 -8.25 3.87 -4.74
N SER A 19 -7.94 3.74 -6.02
CA SER A 19 -8.97 3.56 -7.06
C SER A 19 -9.68 2.22 -6.93
N LYS A 20 -9.07 1.26 -6.25
CA LYS A 20 -9.68 -0.05 -5.99
C LYS A 20 -10.36 -0.11 -4.64
N TYR A 21 -10.49 1.03 -3.98
CA TYR A 21 -11.14 1.12 -2.66
C TYR A 21 -10.41 0.32 -1.60
N ILE A 22 -9.09 0.19 -1.73
CA ILE A 22 -8.27 -0.46 -0.70
C ILE A 22 -7.93 0.59 0.36
N PRO A 23 -8.38 0.42 1.60
CA PRO A 23 -8.11 1.43 2.64
C PRO A 23 -6.68 1.34 3.12
N PHE A 24 -6.09 2.49 3.41
CA PHE A 24 -4.80 2.53 4.08
C PHE A 24 -5.02 2.71 5.58
N ILE A 25 -4.04 2.25 6.38
CA ILE A 25 -4.11 2.40 7.83
C ILE A 25 -3.70 3.81 8.21
N THR A 26 -2.60 4.27 7.65
CA THR A 26 -2.08 5.61 7.93
C THR A 26 -1.13 6.02 6.82
N VAL A 27 -0.84 7.30 6.77
CA VAL A 27 0.19 7.87 5.91
C VAL A 27 1.21 8.50 6.83
N ALA A 28 2.48 8.21 6.62
CA ALA A 28 3.54 8.70 7.48
C ALA A 28 4.77 9.02 6.66
N LYS A 29 5.75 9.61 7.32
CA LYS A 29 6.99 10.00 6.69
C LYS A 29 8.14 9.18 7.28
N ASP A 30 8.97 8.64 6.41
CA ASP A 30 10.15 7.89 6.84
C ASP A 30 11.14 8.85 7.47
N VAL A 31 11.58 8.54 8.69
CA VAL A 31 12.48 9.40 9.45
C VAL A 31 13.84 9.53 8.77
N LYS A 32 14.32 8.46 8.16
CA LYS A 32 15.66 8.44 7.57
C LYS A 32 15.72 9.08 6.20
N THR A 33 14.74 8.80 5.35
CA THR A 33 14.78 9.25 3.96
C THR A 33 13.90 10.47 3.71
N GLY A 34 12.96 10.75 4.59
CA GLY A 34 12.02 11.84 4.41
C GLY A 34 10.93 11.53 3.40
N LYS A 35 10.87 10.29 2.92
CA LYS A 35 9.85 9.91 1.95
C LYS A 35 8.53 9.59 2.64
N ILE A 36 7.45 9.94 1.98
CA ILE A 36 6.11 9.65 2.49
C ILE A 36 5.69 8.27 2.02
N PHE A 37 5.09 7.51 2.90
CA PHE A 37 4.57 6.18 2.56
C PHE A 37 3.17 6.01 3.10
N SER A 38 2.41 5.15 2.44
CA SER A 38 1.11 4.71 2.92
C SER A 38 1.24 3.31 3.49
N LEU A 39 0.64 3.08 4.64
CA LEU A 39 0.70 1.79 5.32
C LEU A 39 -0.61 1.05 5.11
N TYR A 40 -0.51 -0.18 4.61
CA TYR A 40 -1.67 -1.03 4.36
C TYR A 40 -1.54 -2.32 5.15
N GLN A 41 -2.67 -2.87 5.56
CA GLN A 41 -2.68 -4.23 6.10
C GLN A 41 -2.75 -5.21 4.93
N ILE A 42 -1.87 -6.20 4.92
CA ILE A 42 -1.85 -7.19 3.86
C ILE A 42 -2.99 -8.18 4.07
N ASP A 43 -3.88 -8.27 3.09
CA ASP A 43 -4.99 -9.20 3.09
C ASP A 43 -5.25 -9.63 1.64
N GLU A 44 -6.31 -10.41 1.44
CA GLU A 44 -6.63 -10.92 0.10
C GLU A 44 -6.95 -9.81 -0.87
N HIS A 45 -7.63 -8.78 -0.41
CA HIS A 45 -8.01 -7.66 -1.27
C HIS A 45 -6.80 -6.88 -1.73
N LEU A 46 -5.87 -6.61 -0.81
CA LEU A 46 -4.64 -5.91 -1.16
C LEU A 46 -3.80 -6.74 -2.11
N GLN A 47 -3.66 -8.03 -1.82
CA GLN A 47 -2.86 -8.91 -2.66
C GLN A 47 -3.42 -8.99 -4.08
N ALA A 48 -4.74 -9.12 -4.20
CA ALA A 48 -5.37 -9.15 -5.51
C ALA A 48 -5.15 -7.87 -6.28
N ALA A 49 -5.24 -6.73 -5.60
CA ALA A 49 -5.02 -5.44 -6.24
C ALA A 49 -3.57 -5.29 -6.70
N LEU A 50 -2.62 -5.72 -5.88
CA LEU A 50 -1.20 -5.66 -6.26
C LEU A 50 -0.90 -6.57 -7.45
N ASP A 51 -1.50 -7.76 -7.47
CA ASP A 51 -1.33 -8.67 -8.60
C ASP A 51 -1.89 -8.06 -9.88
N GLU A 52 -3.03 -7.42 -9.79
CA GLU A 52 -3.62 -6.74 -10.94
C GLU A 52 -2.70 -5.62 -11.42
N TYR A 53 -2.10 -4.87 -10.51
CA TYR A 53 -1.19 -3.79 -10.86
C TYR A 53 0.03 -4.32 -11.62
N LYS A 54 0.58 -5.45 -11.17
CA LYS A 54 1.75 -6.05 -11.82
C LYS A 54 1.44 -6.55 -13.23
N ASN A 55 0.20 -6.94 -13.47
CA ASN A 55 -0.20 -7.54 -14.75
C ASN A 55 -0.79 -6.54 -15.72
N ARG A 56 -0.62 -5.26 -15.46
CA ARG A 56 -1.14 -4.23 -16.36
C ARG A 56 -0.26 -4.01 -17.57
#